data_013af540e51278817dac9b0a404038ee
#
_entry.id   013af540e51278817dac9b0a404038ee
#
_cell.length_a   1.000
_cell.length_b   1.000
_cell.length_c   1.000
_cell.angle_alpha   90.00
_cell.angle_beta   90.00
_cell.angle_gamma   90.00
#
_symmetry.space_group_name_H-M   'P 1'
#
loop_
_entity.id
_entity.type
_entity.pdbx_description
1 polymer ?
#
loop_
_entity_poly.entity_id
_entity_poly.type
_entity_poly.pdbx_seq_one_letter_code
_entity_poly.pdbx_strand_id
1 'polypeptide(L)' 'MGISFVLVNCDMGHEIQTIAKLKELCDEVQGTYGIFDFICKLNCDSMESFEQTLQKIRQIEKITHTNTIHTIPEQS' A
#
# COMPACT_ATOMS: atom_id res chain seq x y z
N MET A 1 -15.84 -6.22 -1.56
CA MET A 1 -15.39 -5.07 -2.31
C MET A 1 -14.41 -5.53 -3.39
N GLY A 2 -13.53 -4.83 -3.87
CA GLY A 2 -12.59 -5.27 -4.91
C GLY A 2 -11.15 -5.13 -4.45
N ILE A 3 -10.27 -5.07 -5.43
CA ILE A 3 -8.85 -4.92 -5.20
C ILE A 3 -8.51 -3.42 -5.24
N SER A 4 -7.68 -3.00 -4.32
CA SER A 4 -7.14 -1.64 -4.30
C SER A 4 -5.62 -1.70 -4.30
N PHE A 5 -5.01 -0.66 -4.82
CA PHE A 5 -3.56 -0.51 -4.81
C PHE A 5 -3.19 0.74 -4.05
N VAL A 6 -2.16 0.62 -3.22
CA VAL A 6 -1.60 1.77 -2.50
C VAL A 6 -0.17 1.96 -2.98
N LEU A 7 0.09 3.12 -3.53
CA LEU A 7 1.43 3.50 -3.97
C LEU A 7 2.10 4.22 -2.81
N VAL A 8 3.33 3.83 -2.49
CA VAL A 8 3.97 4.24 -1.24
C VAL A 8 5.37 4.77 -1.51
N ASN A 9 5.69 5.90 -0.88
CA ASN A 9 7.06 6.39 -0.79
C ASN A 9 7.55 6.30 0.64
N CYS A 10 8.83 6.01 0.82
CA CYS A 10 9.45 5.99 2.13
C CYS A 10 10.77 6.77 2.11
N ASP A 11 11.30 7.04 3.30
CA ASP A 11 12.59 7.70 3.43
C ASP A 11 13.69 6.84 2.83
N MET A 12 14.62 7.51 2.13
CA MET A 12 15.75 6.85 1.49
C MET A 12 16.60 6.12 2.54
N GLY A 13 16.98 4.89 2.24
CA GLY A 13 17.77 4.06 3.14
C GLY A 13 16.95 3.22 4.11
N HIS A 14 15.62 3.37 4.10
CA HIS A 14 14.73 2.60 5.00
C HIS A 14 13.82 1.64 4.24
N GLU A 15 14.17 1.32 2.99
CA GLU A 15 13.31 0.49 2.13
C GLU A 15 13.13 -0.93 2.68
N ILE A 16 14.19 -1.52 3.22
CA ILE A 16 14.13 -2.90 3.73
C ILE A 16 13.17 -3.00 4.90
N GLN A 17 13.27 -2.10 5.86
CA GLN A 17 12.37 -2.09 7.02
C GLN A 17 10.93 -1.78 6.60
N THR A 18 10.78 -0.87 5.66
CA THR A 18 9.46 -0.47 5.18
C THR A 18 8.76 -1.62 4.46
N ILE A 19 9.45 -2.31 3.54
CA ILE A 19 8.83 -3.42 2.83
C ILE A 19 8.44 -4.56 3.77
N ALA A 20 9.24 -4.82 4.81
CA ALA A 20 8.92 -5.85 5.79
C ALA A 20 7.60 -5.52 6.51
N LYS A 21 7.40 -4.26 6.89
CA LYS A 21 6.15 -3.83 7.52
C LYS A 21 4.97 -3.89 6.55
N LEU A 22 5.17 -3.44 5.32
CA LEU A 22 4.10 -3.47 4.32
C LEU A 22 3.65 -4.90 4.03
N LYS A 23 4.57 -5.85 3.98
CA LYS A 23 4.22 -7.26 3.74
C LYS A 23 3.37 -7.86 4.84
N GLU A 24 3.44 -7.35 6.05
CA GLU A 24 2.58 -7.79 7.14
C GLU A 24 1.14 -7.30 6.99
N LEU A 25 0.94 -6.20 6.27
CA LEU A 25 -0.35 -5.52 6.16
C LEU A 25 -1.05 -5.75 4.83
N CYS A 26 -0.29 -6.06 3.78
CA CYS A 26 -0.81 -6.10 2.41
C CYS A 26 -0.76 -7.51 1.84
N ASP A 27 -1.62 -7.78 0.87
CA ASP A 27 -1.65 -9.09 0.19
C ASP A 27 -0.42 -9.30 -0.67
N GLU A 28 0.04 -8.25 -1.35
CA GLU A 28 1.27 -8.28 -2.12
C GLU A 28 1.95 -6.92 -2.03
N VAL A 29 3.26 -6.92 -2.06
CA VAL A 29 4.07 -5.70 -2.10
C VAL A 29 5.14 -5.88 -3.16
N GLN A 30 5.28 -4.89 -4.02
CA GLN A 30 6.27 -4.90 -5.08
C GLN A 30 7.04 -3.58 -5.09
N GLY A 31 8.37 -3.67 -5.18
CA GLY A 31 9.19 -2.49 -5.41
C GLY A 31 9.00 -1.97 -6.82
N THR A 32 9.04 -0.66 -6.98
CA THR A 32 8.84 -0.02 -8.28
C THR A 32 9.93 1.00 -8.55
N TYR A 33 10.06 1.34 -9.84
CA TYR A 33 10.86 2.48 -10.27
C TYR A 33 9.94 3.65 -10.58
N GLY A 34 10.46 4.86 -10.46
CA GLY A 34 9.72 6.05 -10.81
C GLY A 34 9.35 6.86 -9.58
N ILE A 35 8.14 7.42 -9.59
CA ILE A 35 7.71 8.36 -8.55
C ILE A 35 7.52 7.68 -7.21
N PHE A 36 7.07 6.43 -7.21
CA PHE A 36 6.79 5.68 -5.98
C PHE A 36 7.81 4.57 -5.78
N ASP A 37 8.07 4.25 -4.51
CA ASP A 37 9.01 3.20 -4.13
C ASP A 37 8.38 1.82 -4.14
N PHE A 38 7.11 1.73 -3.74
CA PHE A 38 6.40 0.45 -3.65
C PHE A 38 4.97 0.57 -4.14
N ILE A 39 4.46 -0.54 -4.65
CA ILE A 39 3.03 -0.72 -4.90
C ILE A 39 2.53 -1.86 -4.03
N CYS A 40 1.46 -1.62 -3.29
CA CYS A 40 0.85 -2.60 -2.39
C CYS A 40 -0.52 -2.98 -2.92
N LYS A 41 -0.81 -4.28 -2.94
CA LYS A 41 -2.12 -4.78 -3.34
C LYS A 41 -2.91 -5.13 -2.08
N LEU A 42 -4.14 -4.63 -2.00
CA LEU A 42 -5.05 -4.91 -0.91
C LEU A 42 -6.35 -5.47 -1.45
N ASN A 43 -6.73 -6.65 -0.99
CA ASN A 43 -8.00 -7.27 -1.31
C ASN A 43 -8.85 -7.26 -0.05
N CYS A 44 -9.69 -6.24 0.11
CA CYS A 44 -10.46 -6.02 1.31
C CYS A 44 -11.95 -6.30 1.07
N ASP A 45 -12.63 -6.78 2.12
CA ASP A 45 -14.06 -7.12 2.03
C ASP A 45 -14.94 -5.86 2.01
N SER A 46 -14.47 -4.79 2.61
CA SER A 46 -15.25 -3.56 2.74
C SER A 46 -14.34 -2.34 2.72
N MET A 47 -14.93 -1.18 2.46
CA MET A 47 -14.19 0.08 2.53
C MET A 47 -13.67 0.33 3.95
N GLU A 48 -14.43 -0.08 4.97
CA GLU A 48 -14.00 0.07 6.35
C GLU A 48 -12.71 -0.71 6.64
N SER A 49 -12.65 -1.98 6.22
CA SER A 49 -11.43 -2.77 6.43
C SER A 49 -10.27 -2.22 5.63
N PHE A 50 -10.53 -1.70 4.43
CA PHE A 50 -9.49 -1.04 3.63
C PHE A 50 -8.93 0.18 4.36
N GLU A 51 -9.80 1.04 4.89
CA GLU A 51 -9.36 2.25 5.58
C GLU A 51 -8.57 1.94 6.84
N GLN A 52 -8.96 0.89 7.57
CA GLN A 52 -8.20 0.45 8.74
C GLN A 52 -6.79 0.03 8.35
N THR A 53 -6.65 -0.73 7.27
CA THR A 53 -5.33 -1.15 6.79
C THR A 53 -4.52 0.05 6.30
N LEU A 54 -5.15 0.97 5.56
CA LEU A 54 -4.49 2.16 5.08
C LEU A 54 -3.94 3.01 6.23
N GLN A 55 -4.71 3.15 7.32
CA GLN A 55 -4.23 3.88 8.48
C GLN A 55 -3.01 3.21 9.11
N LYS A 56 -2.99 1.88 9.17
CA LYS A 56 -1.83 1.15 9.69
C LYS A 56 -0.61 1.39 8.79
N ILE A 57 -0.81 1.40 7.48
CA ILE A 57 0.28 1.72 6.54
C ILE A 57 0.83 3.13 6.82
N ARG A 58 -0.05 4.10 6.98
CA ARG A 58 0.34 5.49 7.23
C ARG A 58 1.04 5.68 8.56
N GLN A 59 0.87 4.76 9.49
CA GLN A 59 1.52 4.82 10.80
C GLN A 59 2.94 4.25 10.77
N ILE A 60 3.36 3.63 9.68
CA ILE A 60 4.74 3.17 9.52
C ILE A 60 5.64 4.40 9.48
N GLU A 61 6.60 4.45 10.40
CA GLU A 61 7.35 5.67 10.69
C GLU A 61 8.05 6.30 9.49
N LYS A 62 8.57 5.49 8.60
CA LYS A 62 9.39 5.98 7.48
C LYS A 62 8.61 6.21 6.19
N ILE A 63 7.31 6.02 6.21
CA ILE A 63 6.50 6.32 5.04
C ILE A 63 6.24 7.81 4.97
N THR A 64 6.56 8.40 3.81
CA THR A 64 6.46 9.84 3.59
C THR A 64 5.22 10.22 2.78
N HIS A 65 4.73 9.31 1.95
CA HIS A 65 3.62 9.63 1.05
C HIS A 65 2.89 8.35 0.63
N THR A 66 1.57 8.43 0.51
CA THR A 66 0.75 7.34 0.00
C THR A 66 -0.26 7.88 -1.00
N ASN A 67 -0.60 7.05 -1.99
CA ASN A 67 -1.62 7.36 -2.97
C ASN A 67 -2.41 6.09 -3.25
N THR A 68 -3.73 6.15 -3.24
CA THR A 68 -4.60 4.99 -3.36
C THR A 68 -5.30 4.96 -4.71
N ILE A 69 -5.35 3.78 -5.31
CA ILE A 69 -6.13 3.52 -6.52
C ILE A 69 -7.09 2.38 -6.22
N HIS A 70 -8.39 2.65 -6.34
CA HIS A 70 -9.41 1.61 -6.26
C HIS A 70 -9.75 1.11 -7.66
N THR A 71 -9.79 -0.22 -7.84
CA THR A 71 -10.17 -0.78 -9.13
C THR A 71 -11.70 -0.75 -9.28
N ILE A 72 -12.13 -0.79 -10.54
CA ILE A 72 -13.55 -0.88 -10.89
C ILE A 72 -13.78 -2.28 -11.42
N PRO A 73 -14.42 -3.17 -10.63
CA PRO A 73 -14.51 -4.60 -10.98
C PRO A 73 -15.17 -4.85 -12.33
N GLU A 74 -16.20 -4.07 -12.71
CA GLU A 74 -16.93 -4.26 -13.98
C GLU A 74 -16.10 -3.92 -15.19
N GLN A 75 -14.94 -3.31 -15.01
CA GLN A 75 -14.06 -2.89 -16.12
C GLN A 75 -12.73 -3.64 -16.14
N SER A 76 -12.59 -4.61 -15.30
CA SER A 76 -11.34 -5.39 -15.22
C SER A 76 -11.42 -6.69 -16.01
#